data_3671633c74e85366893fa1f02080a173
#
_entry.id   3671633c74e85366893fa1f02080a173
#
_cell.length_a   1.000
_cell.length_b   1.000
_cell.length_c   1.000
_cell.angle_alpha   90.00
_cell.angle_beta   90.00
_cell.angle_gamma   90.00
#
_symmetry.space_group_name_H-M   'P 1'
#
loop_
_entity.id
_entity.type
_entity.pdbx_description
1 polymer ?
#
loop_
_entity_poly.entity_id
_entity_poly.type
_entity_poly.pdbx_seq_one_letter_code
_entity_poly.pdbx_strand_id
1 'polypeptide(L)' 'VPSLARVEWEHIQRVLSDCGGNVSRAARLLGMHRRSLQRKLSKYPVAR' A
#
# COMPACT_ATOMS: atom_id res chain seq x y z
N VAL A 1 -13.05 0.04 16.29
CA VAL A 1 -12.54 1.10 15.44
C VAL A 1 -11.28 0.59 14.72
N PRO A 2 -11.29 0.60 13.43
CA PRO A 2 -10.09 0.14 12.70
C PRO A 2 -8.97 1.12 12.95
N SER A 3 -7.77 0.59 13.07
CA SER A 3 -6.60 1.44 13.28
C SER A 3 -6.29 2.20 11.99
N LEU A 4 -5.61 3.33 12.14
CA LEU A 4 -5.20 4.10 10.97
C LEU A 4 -4.30 3.27 10.07
N ALA A 5 -3.47 2.43 10.66
CA ALA A 5 -2.58 1.59 9.89
C ALA A 5 -3.36 0.64 8.98
N ARG A 6 -4.45 0.11 9.49
CA ARG A 6 -5.26 -0.79 8.69
C ARG A 6 -5.96 -0.07 7.56
N VAL A 7 -6.50 1.11 7.84
CA VAL A 7 -7.16 1.90 6.81
C VAL A 7 -6.16 2.27 5.73
N GLU A 8 -4.97 2.70 6.13
CA GLU A 8 -3.92 3.04 5.19
C GLU A 8 -3.54 1.83 4.35
N TRP A 9 -3.42 0.67 4.97
CA TRP A 9 -3.04 -0.54 4.26
C TRP A 9 -4.10 -0.91 3.22
N GLU A 10 -5.37 -0.81 3.59
CA GLU A 10 -6.46 -1.12 2.67
C GLU A 10 -6.45 -0.16 1.49
N HIS A 11 -6.18 1.11 1.76
CA HIS A 11 -6.11 2.10 0.70
C HIS A 11 -4.96 1.77 -0.27
N ILE A 12 -3.82 1.39 0.29
CA ILE A 12 -2.66 1.02 -0.52
C ILE A 12 -2.99 -0.20 -1.39
N GLN A 13 -3.64 -1.18 -0.81
CA GLN A 13 -4.02 -2.37 -1.55
C GLN A 13 -4.96 -2.04 -2.70
N ARG A 14 -5.88 -1.14 -2.46
CA ARG A 14 -6.81 -0.74 -3.50
C ARG A 14 -6.10 -0.06 -4.66
N VAL A 15 -5.21 0.87 -4.34
CA VAL A 15 -4.43 1.57 -5.37
C VAL A 15 -3.56 0.58 -6.12
N LEU A 16 -2.94 -0.34 -5.39
CA LEU A 16 -2.09 -1.34 -6.01
C LEU A 16 -2.88 -2.20 -6.97
N SER A 17 -4.08 -2.58 -6.59
CA SER A 17 -4.96 -3.37 -7.44
C SER A 17 -5.32 -2.62 -8.71
N ASP A 18 -5.61 -1.33 -8.57
CA ASP A 18 -5.93 -0.48 -9.72
C ASP A 18 -4.75 -0.36 -10.66
N CYS A 19 -3.55 -0.51 -10.15
CA CYS A 19 -2.34 -0.45 -10.96
C CYS A 19 -1.90 -1.81 -11.47
N GLY A 20 -2.71 -2.82 -11.27
CA GLY A 20 -2.37 -4.15 -11.74
C GLY A 20 -1.20 -4.77 -10.99
N GLY A 21 -0.98 -4.37 -9.75
CA GLY A 21 0.12 -4.89 -8.96
C GLY A 21 1.43 -4.16 -9.18
N ASN A 22 1.41 -3.06 -9.91
CA ASN A 22 2.64 -2.31 -10.19
C ASN A 22 2.97 -1.40 -9.01
N VAL A 23 3.92 -1.81 -8.21
CA VAL A 23 4.31 -1.09 -7.00
C VAL A 23 4.82 0.32 -7.32
N SER A 24 5.62 0.43 -8.36
CA SER A 24 6.16 1.74 -8.74
C SER A 24 5.06 2.72 -9.08
N ARG A 25 4.09 2.26 -9.84
CA ARG A 25 2.99 3.13 -10.25
C ARG A 25 2.10 3.47 -9.07
N ALA A 26 1.85 2.50 -8.22
CA ALA A 26 1.05 2.72 -7.02
C ALA A 26 1.70 3.75 -6.11
N ALA A 27 3.01 3.64 -5.93
CA ALA A 27 3.73 4.58 -5.09
C ALA A 27 3.63 5.99 -5.67
N ARG A 28 3.71 6.10 -6.98
CA ARG A 28 3.59 7.40 -7.63
C ARG A 28 2.22 8.01 -7.40
N LEU A 29 1.18 7.21 -7.54
CA LEU A 29 -0.18 7.68 -7.31
C LEU A 29 -0.41 8.06 -5.86
N LEU A 30 0.24 7.37 -4.95
CA LEU A 30 0.12 7.65 -3.53
C LEU A 30 1.02 8.81 -3.09
N GLY A 31 1.90 9.26 -3.97
CA GLY A 31 2.80 10.36 -3.64
C GLY A 31 3.93 9.95 -2.71
N MET A 32 4.39 8.72 -2.81
CA MET A 32 5.45 8.23 -1.95
C MET A 32 6.49 7.49 -2.79
N HIS A 33 7.66 7.25 -2.20
CA HIS A 33 8.70 6.51 -2.88
C HIS A 33 8.34 5.03 -2.95
N ARG A 34 8.78 4.39 -4.02
CA ARG A 34 8.56 2.96 -4.18
C ARG A 34 9.09 2.18 -2.97
N ARG A 35 10.26 2.57 -2.48
CA ARG A 35 10.84 1.91 -1.31
C ARG A 35 9.95 2.01 -0.10
N SER A 36 9.40 3.20 0.11
CA SER A 36 8.51 3.40 1.24
C SER A 36 7.28 2.51 1.13
N LEU A 37 6.74 2.41 -0.08
CA LEU A 37 5.58 1.58 -0.29
C LEU A 37 5.92 0.10 -0.06
N GLN A 38 7.07 -0.34 -0.56
CA GLN A 38 7.48 -1.73 -0.36
C GLN A 38 7.67 -2.05 1.11
N ARG A 39 8.23 -1.11 1.87
CA ARG A 39 8.42 -1.31 3.29
C ARG A 39 7.07 -1.43 4.00
N LYS A 40 6.11 -0.60 3.60
CA LYS A 40 4.79 -0.67 4.21
C LYS A 40 4.11 -2.00 3.88
N LEU A 41 4.23 -2.45 2.66
CA LEU A 41 3.64 -3.72 2.27
C LEU A 41 4.26 -4.89 3.01
N SER A 42 5.54 -4.79 3.32
CA SER A 42 6.22 -5.83 4.05
C SER A 42 5.92 -5.76 5.54
N LYS A 43 5.80 -4.54 6.05
CA LYS A 43 5.60 -4.33 7.48
C LYS A 43 4.20 -4.68 7.94
N TYR A 44 3.23 -4.51 7.08
CA TYR A 44 1.86 -4.84 7.39
C TYR A 44 1.42 -6.03 6.58
N PRO A 45 1.95 -7.18 6.83
CA PRO A 45 1.44 -8.35 6.14
C PRO A 45 0.08 -8.54 6.72
N VAL A 46 -0.88 -8.36 5.95
CA VAL A 46 -2.19 -8.64 6.42
C VAL A 46 -2.27 -10.09 6.50
N ALA A 47 -2.16 -10.50 7.61
CA ALA A 47 -2.40 -11.87 7.79
C ALA A 47 -3.78 -12.09 7.37
N ARG A 48 -4.04 -12.57 6.57
CA ARG A 48 -5.27 -12.92 6.26
C ARG A 48 -5.80 -13.84 7.05
#